data_d8c7b61d56718b57c995e73195125429
#
_entry.id   d8c7b61d56718b57c995e73195125429
#
_cell.length_a   1.000
_cell.length_b   1.000
_cell.length_c   1.000
_cell.angle_alpha   90.00
_cell.angle_beta   90.00
_cell.angle_gamma   90.00
#
_symmetry.space_group_name_H-M   'P 1'
#
loop_
_entity.id
_entity.type
_entity.pdbx_description
1 polymer ?
#
loop_
_entity_poly.entity_id
_entity_poly.type
_entity_poly.pdbx_seq_one_letter_code
_entity_poly.pdbx_strand_id
1 'polypeptide(L)'
;MFIQTLARQSTSSMYAFSSPDDVIQEVNSLIHHIFFEQVNAVSKTNLSIEAIKYHLLSPGQQFRAKVCLDACMKLDVAYNDMLILAAAAELLHEASLIHDDVQDGDEIRRNQPAVWKKFGKNIAICAG
;
A
#
# COMPACT_ATOMS: atom_id res chain seq x y z
N MET A 1 -0.76 3.55 19.02
CA MET A 1 -1.57 4.73 19.40
C MET A 1 -2.59 5.11 18.31
N PHE A 2 -2.24 5.13 17.03
CA PHE A 2 -3.17 5.42 15.93
C PHE A 2 -4.29 4.34 15.79
N ILE A 3 -3.94 3.07 15.86
CA ILE A 3 -4.91 1.95 15.81
C ILE A 3 -5.88 1.98 17.01
N GLN A 4 -5.44 2.43 18.19
CA GLN A 4 -6.32 2.56 19.37
C GLN A 4 -7.25 3.77 19.29
N THR A 5 -6.90 4.81 18.53
CA THR A 5 -7.77 5.98 18.32
C THR A 5 -8.92 5.64 17.36
N LEU A 6 -8.68 4.80 16.35
CA LEU A 6 -9.71 4.30 15.43
C LEU A 6 -10.69 3.32 16.13
N ALA A 7 -10.21 2.54 17.11
CA ALA A 7 -11.05 1.58 17.84
C ALA A 7 -12.07 2.20 18.80
N ARG A 8 -12.00 3.49 19.13
CA ARG A 8 -12.92 4.17 20.06
C ARG A 8 -14.17 4.79 19.43
N GLN A 9 -14.33 4.72 18.11
CA GLN A 9 -15.51 5.31 17.43
C GLN A 9 -16.54 4.29 16.93
N SER A 10 -16.43 3.01 17.28
CA SER A 10 -17.40 2.01 16.85
C SER A 10 -18.36 1.58 17.95
N THR A 11 -19.31 2.46 18.29
CA THR A 11 -20.62 2.02 18.78
C THR A 11 -21.70 2.86 18.10
N SER A 12 -22.41 2.18 17.18
CA SER A 12 -23.72 2.59 16.69
C SER A 12 -23.78 3.89 15.87
N SER A 13 -23.33 3.81 14.62
CA SER A 13 -23.97 4.59 13.55
C SER A 13 -23.81 3.84 12.22
N MET A 14 -24.95 3.52 11.64
CA MET A 14 -25.13 2.98 10.30
C MET A 14 -24.16 3.63 9.32
N TYR A 15 -23.28 2.84 8.70
CA TYR A 15 -22.29 3.29 7.73
C TYR A 15 -22.98 4.04 6.59
N ALA A 16 -22.92 5.37 6.63
CA ALA A 16 -23.06 6.16 5.43
C ALA A 16 -21.81 5.84 4.59
N PHE A 17 -21.89 4.86 3.69
CA PHE A 17 -20.80 4.49 2.84
C PHE A 17 -20.40 5.70 2.00
N SER A 18 -19.24 6.23 2.28
CA SER A 18 -18.42 6.96 1.33
C SER A 18 -18.35 6.14 0.05
N SER A 19 -18.21 6.76 -1.09
CA SER A 19 -18.09 6.03 -2.36
C SER A 19 -16.94 5.01 -2.28
N PRO A 20 -16.94 3.93 -3.09
CA PRO A 20 -15.81 3.01 -3.13
C PRO A 20 -14.46 3.71 -3.36
N ASP A 21 -14.46 4.85 -4.05
CA ASP A 21 -13.27 5.66 -4.29
C ASP A 21 -12.78 6.37 -3.01
N ASP A 22 -13.69 6.78 -2.11
CA ASP A 22 -13.29 7.37 -0.82
C ASP A 22 -12.58 6.34 0.07
N VAL A 23 -13.08 5.09 0.10
CA VAL A 23 -12.46 4.00 0.86
C VAL A 23 -11.07 3.66 0.31
N ILE A 24 -10.88 3.69 -1.01
CA ILE A 24 -9.56 3.53 -1.64
C ILE A 24 -8.61 4.65 -1.24
N GLN A 25 -9.09 5.88 -1.10
CA GLN A 25 -8.25 6.98 -0.59
C GLN A 25 -7.81 6.76 0.85
N GLU A 26 -8.66 6.19 1.70
CA GLU A 26 -8.27 5.82 3.07
C GLU A 26 -7.22 4.69 3.09
N VAL A 27 -7.34 3.68 2.21
CA VAL A 27 -6.31 2.65 2.03
C VAL A 27 -4.98 3.28 1.63
N ASN A 28 -4.98 4.21 0.68
CA ASN A 28 -3.77 4.92 0.26
C ASN A 28 -3.18 5.77 1.39
N SER A 29 -4.04 6.43 2.14
CA SER A 29 -3.60 7.23 3.29
C SER A 29 -2.95 6.35 4.36
N LEU A 30 -3.47 5.14 4.59
CA LEU A 30 -2.89 4.17 5.52
C LEU A 30 -1.50 3.71 5.04
N ILE A 31 -1.38 3.33 3.76
CA ILE A 31 -0.09 2.93 3.16
C ILE A 31 0.91 4.08 3.25
N HIS A 32 0.49 5.29 2.89
CA HIS A 32 1.34 6.47 2.96
C HIS A 32 1.82 6.73 4.39
N HIS A 33 0.91 6.70 5.37
CA HIS A 33 1.25 6.89 6.78
C HIS A 33 2.30 5.86 7.26
N ILE A 34 2.14 4.59 6.91
CA ILE A 34 3.09 3.53 7.29
C ILE A 34 4.49 3.84 6.74
N PHE A 35 4.63 4.08 5.43
CA PHE A 35 5.94 4.20 4.80
C PHE A 35 6.57 5.58 4.88
N PHE A 36 5.78 6.63 4.88
CA PHE A 36 6.31 8.01 4.86
C PHE A 36 6.41 8.65 6.25
N GLU A 37 5.69 8.16 7.23
CA GLU A 37 5.74 8.68 8.59
C GLU A 37 6.38 7.70 9.57
N GLN A 38 5.81 6.50 9.74
CA GLN A 38 6.29 5.55 10.76
C GLN A 38 7.67 4.96 10.40
N VAL A 39 7.83 4.45 9.19
CA VAL A 39 9.10 3.83 8.76
C VAL A 39 10.21 4.87 8.66
N ASN A 40 9.90 6.10 8.23
CA ASN A 40 10.86 7.19 8.17
C ASN A 40 11.39 7.61 9.56
N ALA A 41 10.56 7.51 10.58
CA ALA A 41 10.97 7.80 11.96
C ALA A 41 12.01 6.80 12.49
N VAL A 42 12.00 5.55 11.98
CA VAL A 42 12.87 4.46 12.45
C VAL A 42 14.17 4.40 11.65
N SER A 43 14.18 4.72 10.36
CA SER A 43 15.35 4.56 9.50
C SER A 43 15.45 5.65 8.43
N LYS A 44 16.21 6.69 8.73
CA LYS A 44 16.38 7.86 7.83
C LYS A 44 17.30 7.63 6.62
N THR A 45 18.05 6.51 6.54
CA THR A 45 19.12 6.32 5.54
C THR A 45 19.09 4.96 4.85
N ASN A 46 17.97 4.25 4.85
CA ASN A 46 17.89 2.94 4.23
C ASN A 46 17.44 3.06 2.76
N LEU A 47 18.34 2.72 1.82
CA LEU A 47 18.06 2.78 0.39
C LEU A 47 16.88 1.90 -0.05
N SER A 48 16.62 0.79 0.63
CA SER A 48 15.46 -0.06 0.33
C SER A 48 14.15 0.67 0.65
N ILE A 49 14.12 1.42 1.74
CA ILE A 49 12.95 2.25 2.11
C ILE A 49 12.74 3.37 1.08
N GLU A 50 13.80 4.03 0.65
CA GLU A 50 13.72 5.05 -0.40
C GLU A 50 13.23 4.45 -1.73
N ALA A 51 13.65 3.23 -2.06
CA ALA A 51 13.19 2.51 -3.24
C ALA A 51 11.70 2.15 -3.17
N ILE A 52 11.22 1.70 -2.00
CA ILE A 52 9.78 1.43 -1.76
C ILE A 52 8.97 2.72 -1.93
N LYS A 53 9.38 3.81 -1.29
CA LYS A 53 8.71 5.11 -1.41
C LYS A 53 8.64 5.58 -2.84
N TYR A 54 9.76 5.48 -3.57
CA TYR A 54 9.82 5.83 -4.99
C TYR A 54 8.79 5.04 -5.82
N HIS A 55 8.67 3.73 -5.56
CA HIS A 55 7.70 2.87 -6.25
C HIS A 55 6.25 3.27 -5.91
N LEU A 56 5.96 3.52 -4.64
CA LEU A 56 4.62 3.88 -4.15
C LEU A 56 4.15 5.28 -4.56
N LEU A 57 5.07 6.20 -4.94
CA LEU A 57 4.70 7.53 -5.46
C LEU A 57 3.98 7.47 -6.82
N SER A 58 4.07 6.36 -7.54
CA SER A 58 3.33 6.13 -8.79
C SER A 58 2.36 4.97 -8.62
N PRO A 59 1.25 5.15 -7.91
CA PRO A 59 0.29 4.08 -7.66
C PRO A 59 -0.34 3.58 -8.96
N GLY A 60 -0.65 2.28 -8.99
CA GLY A 60 -1.40 1.64 -10.06
C GLY A 60 -2.92 1.88 -9.95
N GLN A 61 -3.69 1.02 -10.63
CA GLN A 61 -5.16 1.08 -10.62
C GLN A 61 -5.78 0.57 -9.31
N GLN A 62 -4.97 0.03 -8.40
CA GLN A 62 -5.39 -0.49 -7.08
C GLN A 62 -6.52 -1.53 -7.16
N PHE A 63 -6.49 -2.32 -8.22
CA PHE A 63 -7.51 -3.31 -8.49
C PHE A 63 -7.63 -4.36 -7.36
N ARG A 64 -6.50 -4.76 -6.78
CA ARG A 64 -6.48 -5.78 -5.71
C ARG A 64 -7.07 -5.26 -4.42
N ALA A 65 -6.77 -4.02 -4.06
CA ALA A 65 -7.42 -3.36 -2.93
C ALA A 65 -8.94 -3.27 -3.14
N LYS A 66 -9.39 -2.89 -4.33
CA LYS A 66 -10.82 -2.81 -4.67
C LYS A 66 -11.54 -4.15 -4.56
N VAL A 67 -10.95 -5.22 -5.09
CA VAL A 67 -11.50 -6.59 -4.97
C VAL A 67 -11.54 -7.04 -3.51
N CYS A 68 -10.48 -6.77 -2.75
CA CYS A 68 -10.43 -7.10 -1.33
C CYS A 68 -11.53 -6.37 -0.54
N LEU A 69 -11.72 -5.07 -0.78
CA LEU A 69 -12.78 -4.28 -0.16
C LEU A 69 -14.18 -4.82 -0.48
N ASP A 70 -14.45 -5.15 -1.75
CA ASP A 70 -15.73 -5.73 -2.17
C ASP A 70 -16.02 -7.06 -1.46
N ALA A 71 -15.01 -7.93 -1.38
CA ALA A 71 -15.11 -9.19 -0.66
C ALA A 71 -15.36 -8.98 0.85
N CYS A 72 -14.62 -8.08 1.48
CA CYS A 72 -14.79 -7.75 2.90
C CYS A 72 -16.18 -7.20 3.22
N MET A 73 -16.71 -6.33 2.35
CA MET A 73 -18.06 -5.79 2.51
C MET A 73 -19.12 -6.89 2.43
N LYS A 74 -18.98 -7.85 1.51
CA LYS A 74 -19.90 -9.00 1.37
C LYS A 74 -19.83 -9.99 2.52
N LEU A 75 -18.72 -10.01 3.25
CA LEU A 75 -18.47 -10.89 4.40
C LEU A 75 -18.68 -10.18 5.75
N ASP A 76 -19.22 -8.96 5.76
CA ASP A 76 -19.43 -8.15 6.96
C ASP A 76 -18.18 -8.00 7.84
N VAL A 77 -17.00 -7.88 7.21
CA VAL A 77 -15.74 -7.63 7.92
C VAL A 77 -15.76 -6.23 8.53
N ALA A 78 -15.26 -6.10 9.75
CA ALA A 78 -15.16 -4.82 10.43
C ALA A 78 -14.35 -3.80 9.60
N TYR A 79 -14.79 -2.54 9.58
CA TYR A 79 -14.25 -1.50 8.69
C TYR A 79 -12.72 -1.34 8.79
N ASN A 80 -12.18 -1.29 10.00
CA ASN A 80 -10.73 -1.16 10.20
C ASN A 80 -9.95 -2.38 9.68
N ASP A 81 -10.48 -3.59 9.87
CA ASP A 81 -9.85 -4.81 9.37
C ASP A 81 -9.90 -4.87 7.84
N MET A 82 -10.99 -4.39 7.24
CA MET A 82 -11.16 -4.27 5.80
C MET A 82 -10.09 -3.33 5.18
N LEU A 83 -9.83 -2.17 5.80
CA LEU A 83 -8.77 -1.24 5.36
C LEU A 83 -7.38 -1.88 5.45
N ILE A 84 -7.09 -2.58 6.54
CA ILE A 84 -5.81 -3.26 6.75
C ILE A 84 -5.62 -4.37 5.72
N LEU A 85 -6.64 -5.20 5.48
CA LEU A 85 -6.58 -6.29 4.51
C LEU A 85 -6.39 -5.75 3.08
N ALA A 86 -7.11 -4.70 2.71
CA ALA A 86 -6.97 -4.07 1.39
C ALA A 86 -5.57 -3.45 1.20
N ALA A 87 -5.05 -2.76 2.22
CA ALA A 87 -3.69 -2.22 2.19
C ALA A 87 -2.64 -3.33 2.07
N ALA A 88 -2.79 -4.43 2.83
CA ALA A 88 -1.88 -5.57 2.76
C ALA A 88 -1.91 -6.25 1.38
N ALA A 89 -3.09 -6.44 0.79
CA ALA A 89 -3.24 -7.03 -0.55
C ALA A 89 -2.57 -6.18 -1.63
N GLU A 90 -2.71 -4.85 -1.55
CA GLU A 90 -2.07 -3.94 -2.48
C GLU A 90 -0.55 -3.89 -2.30
N LEU A 91 -0.06 -3.81 -1.06
CA LEU A 91 1.37 -3.81 -0.76
C LEU A 91 2.07 -5.09 -1.21
N LEU A 92 1.45 -6.25 -0.99
CA LEU A 92 2.00 -7.52 -1.48
C LEU A 92 2.11 -7.53 -3.01
N HIS A 93 1.13 -6.97 -3.70
CA HIS A 93 1.20 -6.83 -5.15
C HIS A 93 2.29 -5.85 -5.58
N GLU A 94 2.38 -4.67 -4.97
CA GLU A 94 3.42 -3.69 -5.30
C GLU A 94 4.83 -4.26 -5.08
N ALA A 95 5.03 -5.05 -4.01
CA ALA A 95 6.26 -5.78 -3.76
C ALA A 95 6.58 -6.78 -4.90
N SER A 96 5.57 -7.58 -5.33
CA SER A 96 5.76 -8.54 -6.43
C SER A 96 6.15 -7.85 -7.73
N LEU A 97 5.60 -6.66 -8.02
CA LEU A 97 5.95 -5.91 -9.23
C LEU A 97 7.42 -5.46 -9.26
N ILE A 98 7.99 -5.11 -8.10
CA ILE A 98 9.42 -4.78 -8.01
C ILE A 98 10.27 -6.00 -8.36
N HIS A 99 9.89 -7.19 -7.90
CA HIS A 99 10.60 -8.43 -8.22
C HIS A 99 10.41 -8.86 -9.68
N ASP A 100 9.19 -8.73 -10.21
CA ASP A 100 8.88 -9.05 -11.61
C ASP A 100 9.74 -8.22 -12.56
N ASP A 101 9.89 -6.90 -12.30
CA ASP A 101 10.75 -6.03 -13.10
C ASP A 101 12.21 -6.50 -13.13
N VAL A 102 12.72 -7.02 -12.00
CA VAL A 102 14.08 -7.58 -11.95
C VAL A 102 14.19 -8.87 -12.76
N GLN A 103 13.19 -9.74 -12.68
CA GLN A 103 13.17 -11.04 -13.35
C GLN A 103 13.01 -10.90 -14.86
N ASP A 104 12.09 -10.02 -15.28
CA ASP A 104 11.76 -9.81 -16.70
C ASP A 104 12.73 -8.85 -17.38
N GLY A 105 13.52 -8.10 -16.60
CA GLY A 105 14.42 -7.09 -17.10
C GLY A 105 13.72 -5.83 -17.58
N ASP A 106 12.51 -5.57 -17.10
CA ASP A 106 11.73 -4.40 -17.45
C ASP A 106 12.36 -3.13 -16.87
N GLU A 107 12.84 -2.26 -17.74
CA GLU A 107 13.54 -1.04 -17.34
C GLU A 107 12.62 0.11 -16.95
N ILE A 108 11.36 0.07 -17.36
CA ILE A 108 10.37 1.15 -17.19
C ILE A 108 9.09 0.57 -16.60
N ARG A 109 8.58 1.22 -15.56
CA ARG A 109 7.27 0.95 -14.97
C ARG A 109 6.51 2.25 -14.73
N ARG A 110 5.25 2.30 -15.22
CA ARG A 110 4.38 3.48 -15.06
C ARG A 110 5.05 4.79 -15.50
N ASN A 111 5.72 4.74 -16.67
CA ASN A 111 6.43 5.87 -17.30
C ASN A 111 7.65 6.41 -16.51
N GLN A 112 8.16 5.65 -15.56
CA GLN A 112 9.39 5.99 -14.84
C GLN A 112 10.33 4.79 -14.80
N PRO A 113 11.65 4.98 -14.54
CA PRO A 113 12.58 3.88 -14.39
C PRO A 113 12.10 2.88 -13.34
N ALA A 114 12.20 1.57 -13.63
CA ALA A 114 11.92 0.53 -12.65
C ALA A 114 12.87 0.66 -11.45
N VAL A 115 12.47 0.15 -10.28
CA VAL A 115 13.26 0.26 -9.05
C VAL A 115 14.67 -0.27 -9.23
N TRP A 116 14.84 -1.44 -9.87
CA TRP A 116 16.15 -2.02 -10.09
C TRP A 116 17.04 -1.19 -11.03
N LYS A 117 16.43 -0.47 -11.97
CA LYS A 117 17.17 0.40 -12.89
C LYS A 117 17.70 1.65 -12.18
N LYS A 118 16.94 2.17 -11.24
CA LYS A 118 17.28 3.39 -10.49
C LYS A 118 18.17 3.13 -9.28
N PHE A 119 17.90 2.08 -8.51
CA PHE A 119 18.55 1.80 -7.23
C PHE A 119 19.48 0.59 -7.27
N GLY A 120 19.49 -0.17 -8.37
CA GLY A 120 20.25 -1.41 -8.52
C GLY A 120 19.46 -2.66 -8.10
N LYS A 121 19.85 -3.83 -8.67
CA LYS A 121 19.14 -5.10 -8.46
C LYS A 121 19.11 -5.53 -6.99
N ASN A 122 20.20 -5.37 -6.25
CA ASN A 122 20.26 -5.78 -4.85
C ASN A 122 19.28 -4.99 -3.99
N ILE A 123 19.18 -3.68 -4.22
CA ILE A 123 18.19 -2.84 -3.50
C ILE A 123 16.77 -3.21 -3.89
N ALA A 124 16.51 -3.47 -5.17
CA ALA A 124 15.19 -3.88 -5.62
C ALA A 124 14.74 -5.21 -4.98
N ILE A 125 15.64 -6.20 -4.86
CA ILE A 125 15.33 -7.47 -4.18
C ILE A 125 15.01 -7.26 -2.69
N CYS A 126 15.66 -6.31 -2.03
CA CYS A 126 15.39 -6.00 -0.63
C CYS A 126 14.14 -5.12 -0.43
N ALA A 127 13.68 -4.44 -1.47
CA ALA A 127 12.53 -3.53 -1.43
C ALA A 127 11.20 -4.23 -1.77
N GLY A 128 11.25 -5.32 -2.56
CA GLY A 128 10.09 -6.10 -2.99
C GLY A 128 9.67 -7.25 -2.06
#